data_6bda30c431c1fa48312e4ae568cc4b5f
#
_entry.id   6bda30c431c1fa48312e4ae568cc4b5f
#
_cell.length_a   1.000
_cell.length_b   1.000
_cell.length_c   1.000
_cell.angle_alpha   90.00
_cell.angle_beta   90.00
_cell.angle_gamma   90.00
#
_symmetry.space_group_name_H-M   'P 1'
#
loop_
_entity.id
_entity.type
_entity.pdbx_description
1 polymer ?
#
loop_
_entity_poly.entity_id
_entity_poly.type
_entity_poly.pdbx_seq_one_letter_code
_entity_poly.pdbx_strand_id
1 'polypeptide(L)'
;MPPVTVLAPIKLANGKTEADLLAASAVFQQDFVAHEKGILRRELVRKPDGSYIDIVQFRSHEDYLEVVRKETESPVCETFFSVMDLSDFDPDAEMEILVSLETH
;
A
#
# COMPACT_ATOMS: atom_id res chain seq x y z
N MET A 1 -6.07 -21.06 -2.72
CA MET A 1 -6.55 -19.70 -2.43
C MET A 1 -6.08 -18.76 -3.53
N PRO A 2 -6.96 -18.03 -4.20
CA PRO A 2 -6.52 -17.12 -5.26
C PRO A 2 -5.79 -15.91 -4.66
N PRO A 3 -4.83 -15.33 -5.39
CA PRO A 3 -4.25 -14.06 -5.00
C PRO A 3 -5.29 -12.95 -5.01
N VAL A 4 -5.04 -11.90 -4.24
CA VAL A 4 -5.87 -10.69 -4.27
C VAL A 4 -4.99 -9.49 -4.60
N THR A 5 -5.52 -8.58 -5.40
CA THR A 5 -4.86 -7.33 -5.73
C THR A 5 -5.61 -6.20 -5.03
N VAL A 6 -4.88 -5.44 -4.23
CA VAL A 6 -5.46 -4.34 -3.46
C VAL A 6 -5.02 -3.02 -4.07
N LEU A 7 -5.99 -2.14 -4.32
CA LEU A 7 -5.74 -0.78 -4.78
C LEU A 7 -5.92 0.14 -3.58
N ALA A 8 -4.82 0.71 -3.10
CA ALA A 8 -4.81 1.59 -1.95
C ALA A 8 -4.56 3.03 -2.40
N PRO A 9 -5.59 3.89 -2.43
CA PRO A 9 -5.39 5.28 -2.83
C PRO A 9 -4.55 6.03 -1.80
N ILE A 10 -3.67 6.90 -2.29
CA ILE A 10 -2.79 7.70 -1.46
C ILE A 10 -3.00 9.18 -1.78
N LYS A 11 -3.25 9.96 -0.73
CA LYS A 11 -3.28 11.41 -0.78
C LYS A 11 -2.10 11.92 0.04
N LEU A 12 -1.29 12.82 -0.52
CA LEU A 12 -0.14 13.36 0.19
C LEU A 12 -0.59 14.28 1.33
N ALA A 13 0.13 14.19 2.44
CA ALA A 13 -0.03 15.14 3.54
C ALA A 13 0.39 16.54 3.08
N ASN A 14 -0.18 17.56 3.73
CA ASN A 14 0.11 18.94 3.40
C ASN A 14 1.61 19.22 3.51
N GLY A 15 2.18 19.82 2.47
CA GLY A 15 3.61 20.13 2.40
C GLY A 15 4.50 18.98 1.95
N LYS A 16 3.94 17.79 1.72
CA LYS A 16 4.70 16.64 1.20
C LYS A 16 4.65 16.61 -0.32
N THR A 17 5.72 16.10 -0.92
CA THR A 17 5.89 16.03 -2.38
C THR A 17 5.95 14.58 -2.84
N GLU A 18 5.89 14.38 -4.17
CA GLU A 18 6.09 13.06 -4.76
C GLU A 18 7.47 12.50 -4.38
N ALA A 19 8.50 13.35 -4.33
CA ALA A 19 9.84 12.92 -3.91
C ALA A 19 9.83 12.38 -2.47
N ASP A 20 9.08 13.01 -1.57
CA ASP A 20 8.91 12.53 -0.20
C ASP A 20 8.23 11.17 -0.18
N LEU A 21 7.19 11.00 -1.00
CA LEU A 21 6.47 9.73 -1.12
C LEU A 21 7.39 8.63 -1.63
N LEU A 22 8.19 8.91 -2.67
CA LEU A 22 9.10 7.93 -3.26
C LEU A 22 10.19 7.52 -2.27
N ALA A 23 10.74 8.47 -1.51
CA ALA A 23 11.75 8.18 -0.49
C ALA A 23 11.18 7.31 0.62
N ALA A 24 9.98 7.62 1.10
CA ALA A 24 9.30 6.84 2.13
C ALA A 24 8.93 5.44 1.61
N SER A 25 8.49 5.36 0.35
CA SER A 25 8.15 4.10 -0.30
C SER A 25 9.35 3.17 -0.44
N ALA A 26 10.54 3.72 -0.75
CA ALA A 26 11.77 2.92 -0.87
C ALA A 26 12.14 2.27 0.47
N VAL A 27 12.04 3.00 1.56
CA VAL A 27 12.32 2.46 2.91
C VAL A 27 11.26 1.42 3.28
N PHE A 28 10.00 1.71 3.03
CA PHE A 28 8.89 0.78 3.29
C PHE A 28 9.10 -0.53 2.52
N GLN A 29 9.49 -0.45 1.25
CA GLN A 29 9.76 -1.63 0.43
C GLN A 29 10.93 -2.44 1.01
N GLN A 30 12.03 -1.78 1.32
CA GLN A 30 13.25 -2.46 1.78
C GLN A 30 13.09 -3.07 3.17
N ASP A 31 12.47 -2.33 4.09
CA ASP A 31 12.49 -2.69 5.51
C ASP A 31 11.23 -3.42 5.97
N PHE A 32 10.17 -3.42 5.15
CA PHE A 32 8.93 -4.12 5.50
C PHE A 32 8.46 -5.05 4.38
N VAL A 33 8.11 -4.53 3.22
CA VAL A 33 7.47 -5.31 2.15
C VAL A 33 8.34 -6.47 1.71
N ALA A 34 9.63 -6.25 1.53
CA ALA A 34 10.58 -7.28 1.07
C ALA A 34 10.67 -8.48 2.01
N HIS A 35 10.27 -8.31 3.27
CA HIS A 35 10.29 -9.37 4.27
C HIS A 35 8.94 -10.07 4.44
N GLU A 36 7.91 -9.65 3.69
CA GLU A 36 6.56 -10.21 3.79
C GLU A 36 6.32 -11.20 2.67
N LYS A 37 6.33 -12.49 3.00
CA LYS A 37 6.13 -13.57 2.01
C LYS A 37 4.72 -13.54 1.41
N GLY A 38 3.77 -12.96 2.12
CA GLY A 38 2.40 -12.82 1.63
C GLY A 38 2.22 -11.78 0.54
N ILE A 39 3.21 -10.89 0.34
CA ILE A 39 3.17 -9.88 -0.72
C ILE A 39 3.93 -10.42 -1.93
N LEU A 40 3.21 -10.58 -3.06
CA LEU A 40 3.80 -11.11 -4.29
C LEU A 40 4.40 -10.00 -5.15
N ARG A 41 3.77 -8.82 -5.14
CA ARG A 41 4.20 -7.72 -5.99
C ARG A 41 3.60 -6.42 -5.47
N ARG A 42 4.30 -5.32 -5.72
CA ARG A 42 3.84 -3.98 -5.36
C ARG A 42 4.23 -2.99 -6.45
N GLU A 43 3.31 -2.09 -6.77
CA GLU A 43 3.57 -1.02 -7.74
C GLU A 43 2.91 0.27 -7.25
N LEU A 44 3.69 1.34 -7.16
CA LEU A 44 3.19 2.67 -6.82
C LEU A 44 3.00 3.45 -8.11
N VAL A 45 1.81 3.96 -8.35
CA VAL A 45 1.46 4.66 -9.59
C VAL A 45 0.90 6.04 -9.29
N ARG A 46 1.08 6.95 -10.27
CA ARG A 46 0.47 8.28 -10.24
C ARG A 46 -0.69 8.29 -11.24
N LYS A 47 -1.85 8.77 -10.77
CA LYS A 47 -3.02 8.93 -11.62
C LYS A 47 -2.91 10.22 -12.44
N PRO A 48 -3.68 10.32 -13.56
CA PRO A 48 -3.68 11.55 -14.36
C PRO A 48 -4.08 12.81 -13.58
N ASP A 49 -4.87 12.66 -12.51
CA ASP A 49 -5.29 13.80 -11.68
C ASP A 49 -4.22 14.21 -10.64
N GLY A 50 -3.07 13.54 -10.63
CA GLY A 50 -1.97 13.84 -9.71
C GLY A 50 -2.03 13.12 -8.37
N SER A 51 -3.07 12.34 -8.10
CA SER A 51 -3.12 11.49 -6.91
C SER A 51 -2.40 10.17 -7.19
N TYR A 52 -2.28 9.32 -6.16
CA TYR A 52 -1.49 8.10 -6.25
C TYR A 52 -2.30 6.88 -5.84
N ILE A 53 -1.87 5.71 -6.32
CA ILE A 53 -2.39 4.42 -5.88
C ILE A 53 -1.21 3.50 -5.63
N ASP A 54 -1.24 2.82 -4.48
CA ASP A 54 -0.33 1.71 -4.21
C ASP A 54 -1.06 0.42 -4.60
N ILE A 55 -0.54 -0.28 -5.59
CA ILE A 55 -1.12 -1.53 -6.10
C ILE A 55 -0.32 -2.66 -5.47
N VAL A 56 -0.96 -3.46 -4.61
CA VAL A 56 -0.27 -4.54 -3.89
C VAL A 56 -0.99 -5.85 -4.16
N GLN A 57 -0.24 -6.84 -4.63
CA GLN A 57 -0.78 -8.19 -4.82
C GLN A 57 -0.34 -9.07 -3.66
N PHE A 58 -1.32 -9.69 -3.01
CA PHE A 58 -1.09 -10.62 -1.91
C PHE A 58 -1.36 -12.05 -2.37
N ARG A 59 -0.66 -12.99 -1.78
CA ARG A 59 -0.78 -14.42 -2.06
C ARG A 59 -2.21 -14.93 -1.81
N SER A 60 -2.89 -14.35 -0.80
CA SER A 60 -4.27 -14.69 -0.45
C SER A 60 -4.92 -13.54 0.33
N HIS A 61 -6.24 -13.60 0.48
CA HIS A 61 -6.96 -12.63 1.32
C HIS A 61 -6.50 -12.72 2.79
N GLU A 62 -6.20 -13.92 3.27
CA GLU A 62 -5.70 -14.12 4.64
C GLU A 62 -4.34 -13.43 4.83
N ASP A 63 -3.44 -13.53 3.84
CA ASP A 63 -2.16 -12.84 3.89
C ASP A 63 -2.34 -11.33 3.88
N TYR A 64 -3.31 -10.81 3.12
CA TYR A 64 -3.64 -9.39 3.14
C TYR A 64 -4.02 -8.95 4.56
N LEU A 65 -4.91 -9.67 5.23
CA LEU A 65 -5.34 -9.32 6.58
C LEU A 65 -4.19 -9.37 7.57
N GLU A 66 -3.30 -10.36 7.45
CA GLU A 66 -2.14 -10.50 8.33
C GLU A 66 -1.14 -9.36 8.14
N VAL A 67 -0.88 -8.96 6.89
CA VAL A 67 0.02 -7.85 6.59
C VAL A 67 -0.56 -6.54 7.14
N VAL A 68 -1.86 -6.30 6.94
CA VAL A 68 -2.51 -5.10 7.47
C VAL A 68 -2.37 -5.04 8.99
N ARG A 69 -2.53 -6.16 9.68
CA ARG A 69 -2.35 -6.23 11.13
C ARG A 69 -0.92 -5.85 11.51
N LYS A 70 0.08 -6.37 10.81
CA LYS A 70 1.49 -6.04 11.07
C LYS A 70 1.79 -4.57 10.82
N GLU A 71 1.17 -3.98 9.81
CA GLU A 71 1.37 -2.56 9.47
C GLU A 71 0.98 -1.65 10.62
N THR A 72 -0.03 -2.01 11.41
CA THR A 72 -0.48 -1.20 12.54
C THR A 72 0.52 -1.19 13.70
N GLU A 73 1.44 -2.16 13.71
CA GLU A 73 2.41 -2.33 14.80
C GLU A 73 3.85 -1.97 14.40
N SER A 74 4.08 -1.65 13.12
CA SER A 74 5.42 -1.44 12.60
C SER A 74 5.81 0.04 12.56
N PRO A 75 6.93 0.43 13.20
CA PRO A 75 7.45 1.80 13.07
C PRO A 75 7.82 2.19 11.64
N VAL A 76 8.26 1.21 10.82
CA VAL A 76 8.57 1.44 9.40
C VAL A 76 7.32 1.85 8.65
N CYS A 77 6.21 1.13 8.89
CA CYS A 77 4.93 1.44 8.25
C CYS A 77 4.39 2.79 8.72
N GLU A 78 4.54 3.11 10.00
CA GLU A 78 4.15 4.40 10.54
C GLU A 78 4.87 5.54 9.82
N THR A 79 6.16 5.38 9.56
CA THR A 79 6.95 6.37 8.83
C THR A 79 6.44 6.55 7.40
N PHE A 80 6.10 5.46 6.72
CA PHE A 80 5.51 5.51 5.38
C PHE A 80 4.16 6.25 5.40
N PHE A 81 3.30 5.91 6.35
CA PHE A 81 1.98 6.54 6.47
C PHE A 81 2.06 8.01 6.87
N SER A 82 3.16 8.46 7.47
CA SER A 82 3.32 9.85 7.89
C SER A 82 3.38 10.85 6.73
N VAL A 83 3.69 10.39 5.51
CA VAL A 83 3.69 11.27 4.33
C VAL A 83 2.30 11.37 3.69
N MET A 84 1.30 10.70 4.25
CA MET A 84 -0.05 10.64 3.72
C MET A 84 -1.05 11.41 4.59
N ASP A 85 -2.05 11.99 3.94
CA ASP A 85 -3.20 12.56 4.64
C ASP A 85 -4.26 11.47 4.77
N LEU A 86 -4.41 10.95 5.98
CA LEU A 86 -5.37 9.90 6.29
C LEU A 86 -6.60 10.43 7.06
N SER A 87 -6.74 11.75 7.18
CA SER A 87 -7.79 12.37 8.00
C SER A 87 -9.20 12.02 7.54
N ASP A 88 -9.40 11.91 6.21
CA ASP A 88 -10.69 11.56 5.61
C ASP A 88 -10.70 10.15 5.03
N PHE A 89 -9.68 9.36 5.31
CA PHE A 89 -9.53 8.04 4.71
C PHE A 89 -10.44 7.02 5.38
N ASP A 90 -11.27 6.37 4.56
CA ASP A 90 -12.13 5.25 4.99
C ASP A 90 -11.70 4.00 4.22
N PRO A 91 -10.98 3.06 4.86
CA PRO A 91 -10.51 1.86 4.16
C PRO A 91 -11.66 1.02 3.59
N ASP A 92 -12.82 1.01 4.26
CA ASP A 92 -13.97 0.23 3.78
C ASP A 92 -14.58 0.81 2.51
N ALA A 93 -14.51 2.13 2.33
CA ALA A 93 -15.09 2.82 1.18
C ALA A 93 -14.09 3.06 0.05
N GLU A 94 -12.81 3.25 0.36
CA GLU A 94 -11.82 3.73 -0.59
C GLU A 94 -10.85 2.68 -1.11
N MET A 95 -10.59 1.63 -0.33
CA MET A 95 -9.73 0.54 -0.78
C MET A 95 -10.52 -0.47 -1.57
N GLU A 96 -9.97 -0.90 -2.71
CA GLU A 96 -10.54 -1.95 -3.53
C GLU A 96 -9.74 -3.23 -3.34
N ILE A 97 -10.43 -4.32 -3.02
CA ILE A 97 -9.81 -5.64 -2.86
C ILE A 97 -10.35 -6.51 -3.98
N LEU A 98 -9.50 -6.85 -4.93
CA LEU A 98 -9.86 -7.51 -6.17
C LEU A 98 -9.29 -8.92 -6.21
N VAL A 99 -10.10 -9.90 -6.59
CA VAL A 99 -9.62 -11.27 -6.77
C VAL A 99 -8.84 -11.32 -8.08
N SER A 100 -7.58 -11.76 -8.02
CA SER A 100 -6.74 -11.90 -9.22
C SER A 100 -7.12 -13.19 -9.94
N LEU A 101 -7.55 -13.07 -11.20
CA LEU A 101 -7.94 -14.23 -12.00
C LEU A 101 -6.76 -14.77 -12.80
N GLU A 102 -5.94 -13.88 -13.36
CA GLU A 102 -4.75 -14.25 -14.13
C GLU A 102 -3.66 -13.22 -13.88
N THR A 103 -2.41 -13.71 -13.77
CA THR A 103 -1.23 -12.85 -13.64
C THR A 103 -0.18 -13.38 -14.62
N HIS A 104 0.27 -12.53 -15.51
CA HIS A 104 1.24 -12.90 -16.54
C HIS A 104 2.60 -12.27 -16.34
#